data_401721677f22864e17e9d17aa968a5c6
#
_entry.id   401721677f22864e17e9d17aa968a5c6
#
_cell.length_a   1.000
_cell.length_b   1.000
_cell.length_c   1.000
_cell.angle_alpha   90.00
_cell.angle_beta   90.00
_cell.angle_gamma   90.00
#
_symmetry.space_group_name_H-M   'P 1'
#
loop_
_entity.id
_entity.type
_entity.pdbx_description
1 polymer ?
#
loop_
_entity_poly.entity_id
_entity_poly.type
_entity_poly.pdbx_seq_one_letter_code
_entity_poly.pdbx_strand_id
1 'polypeptide(L)'
;LISTQPGISYSEHNLSKDKTLTRMQLWLDACPERENPLVQKLDLTGDKQQLIASPDGSKGSLQLRQQVWLHHIELKKGEQASFQLHGPRAYLQSIHGTVHAVTHTEEKEALTCGDGAFIRDEANITLVADTPLRALLIDLPV
;
A
#
# COMPACT_ATOMS: atom_id res chain seq x y z
N LEU A 1 -11.11 -4.33 0.07
CA LEU A 1 -11.43 -3.22 0.99
C LEU A 1 -12.78 -3.45 1.63
N ILE A 2 -12.86 -3.29 2.92
CA ILE A 2 -14.11 -3.34 3.69
C ILE A 2 -14.25 -1.99 4.39
N SER A 3 -15.29 -1.24 4.03
CA SER A 3 -15.68 -0.03 4.74
C SER A 3 -16.75 -0.39 5.77
N THR A 4 -16.47 -0.18 7.05
CA THR A 4 -17.35 -0.55 8.16
C THR A 4 -17.98 0.67 8.82
N GLN A 5 -19.01 0.42 9.62
CA GLN A 5 -19.63 1.37 10.53
C GLN A 5 -20.05 0.65 11.81
N PRO A 6 -20.40 1.37 12.89
CA PRO A 6 -20.86 0.73 14.12
C PRO A 6 -22.00 -0.26 13.87
N GLY A 7 -21.92 -1.44 14.51
CA GLY A 7 -22.94 -2.50 14.40
C GLY A 7 -22.74 -3.47 13.24
N ILE A 8 -21.67 -3.33 12.45
CA ILE A 8 -21.35 -4.29 11.38
C ILE A 8 -20.45 -5.41 11.95
N SER A 9 -20.84 -6.64 11.64
CA SER A 9 -20.02 -7.83 11.87
C SER A 9 -19.64 -8.45 10.53
N TYR A 10 -18.39 -8.89 10.40
CA TYR A 10 -17.92 -9.63 9.24
C TYR A 10 -16.97 -10.75 9.67
N SER A 11 -16.79 -11.71 8.80
CA SER A 11 -15.82 -12.78 9.00
C SER A 11 -15.05 -13.04 7.71
N GLU A 12 -13.84 -13.52 7.85
CA GLU A 12 -12.96 -13.88 6.74
C GLU A 12 -12.54 -15.35 6.90
N HIS A 13 -12.64 -16.08 5.80
CA HIS A 13 -12.36 -17.52 5.80
C HIS A 13 -11.42 -17.89 4.65
N ASN A 14 -10.47 -18.76 4.92
CA ASN A 14 -9.73 -19.41 3.87
C ASN A 14 -10.62 -20.49 3.22
N LEU A 15 -10.96 -20.30 1.97
CA LEU A 15 -11.78 -21.26 1.22
C LEU A 15 -11.03 -22.51 0.76
N SER A 16 -9.69 -22.48 0.79
CA SER A 16 -8.87 -23.63 0.48
C SER A 16 -8.79 -24.56 1.70
N LYS A 17 -9.00 -25.87 1.46
CA LYS A 17 -8.83 -26.90 2.48
C LYS A 17 -7.37 -27.31 2.63
N ASP A 18 -6.55 -27.13 1.59
CA ASP A 18 -5.21 -27.72 1.49
C ASP A 18 -4.08 -26.69 1.37
N LYS A 19 -4.42 -25.39 1.24
CA LYS A 19 -3.44 -24.31 1.06
C LYS A 19 -3.54 -23.29 2.19
N THR A 20 -2.40 -22.95 2.75
CA THR A 20 -2.29 -21.84 3.70
C THR A 20 -2.55 -20.52 2.99
N LEU A 21 -3.36 -19.67 3.58
CA LEU A 21 -3.57 -18.30 3.15
C LEU A 21 -2.69 -17.37 4.00
N THR A 22 -1.81 -16.62 3.34
CA THR A 22 -1.09 -15.50 3.95
C THR A 22 -1.77 -14.21 3.53
N ARG A 23 -2.06 -13.35 4.49
CA ARG A 23 -2.70 -12.05 4.23
C ARG A 23 -2.06 -10.95 5.05
N MET A 24 -2.18 -9.73 4.57
CA MET A 24 -1.91 -8.52 5.34
C MET A 24 -3.21 -7.75 5.52
N GLN A 25 -3.41 -7.19 6.70
CA GLN A 25 -4.50 -6.26 6.99
C GLN A 25 -3.93 -4.89 7.27
N LEU A 26 -4.53 -3.88 6.65
CA LEU A 26 -4.28 -2.48 6.93
C LEU A 26 -5.56 -1.89 7.51
N TRP A 27 -5.44 -1.21 8.64
CA TRP A 27 -6.54 -0.50 9.28
C TRP A 27 -6.32 1.00 9.13
N LEU A 28 -7.33 1.69 8.61
CA LEU A 28 -7.36 3.13 8.51
C LEU A 28 -8.46 3.66 9.44
N ASP A 29 -8.21 4.79 10.09
CA ASP A 29 -9.18 5.41 10.96
C ASP A 29 -10.48 5.71 10.22
N ALA A 30 -11.60 5.63 10.94
CA ALA A 30 -12.91 5.91 10.37
C ALA A 30 -13.00 7.38 9.93
N CYS A 31 -13.55 7.57 8.73
CA CYS A 31 -13.97 8.90 8.30
C CYS A 31 -15.23 9.33 9.07
N PRO A 32 -15.32 10.58 9.56
CA PRO A 32 -16.49 11.05 10.28
C PRO A 32 -17.77 11.10 9.42
N GLU A 33 -17.64 11.21 8.12
CA GLU A 33 -18.76 11.13 7.18
C GLU A 33 -19.21 9.69 7.04
N ARG A 34 -20.47 9.46 7.36
CA ARG A 34 -21.07 8.11 7.37
C ARG A 34 -21.67 7.81 6.02
N GLU A 35 -21.01 6.96 5.26
CA GLU A 35 -21.60 6.27 4.14
C GLU A 35 -21.99 4.85 4.54
N ASN A 36 -22.82 4.20 3.70
CA ASN A 36 -23.17 2.81 3.90
C ASN A 36 -21.93 1.91 3.86
N PRO A 37 -21.93 0.79 4.61
CA PRO A 37 -20.85 -0.17 4.53
C PRO A 37 -20.71 -0.72 3.12
N LEU A 38 -19.49 -0.89 2.68
CA LEU A 38 -19.17 -1.30 1.30
C LEU A 38 -18.03 -2.32 1.31
N VAL A 39 -18.18 -3.35 0.49
CA VAL A 39 -17.10 -4.29 0.16
C VAL A 39 -16.69 -4.08 -1.29
N GLN A 40 -15.41 -3.78 -1.49
CA GLN A 40 -14.82 -3.62 -2.81
C GLN A 40 -13.70 -4.64 -3.01
N LYS A 41 -13.53 -5.12 -4.23
CA LYS A 41 -12.47 -6.07 -4.60
C LYS A 41 -11.69 -5.53 -5.78
N LEU A 42 -10.41 -5.78 -5.79
CA LEU A 42 -9.48 -5.45 -6.85
C LEU A 42 -8.45 -6.58 -6.97
N ASP A 43 -8.23 -7.04 -8.18
CA ASP A 43 -7.17 -8.00 -8.48
C ASP A 43 -5.86 -7.26 -8.77
N LEU A 44 -4.75 -7.81 -8.31
CA LEU A 44 -3.43 -7.29 -8.61
C LEU A 44 -3.02 -7.71 -10.03
N THR A 45 -2.55 -6.76 -10.81
CA THR A 45 -2.20 -6.97 -12.22
C THR A 45 -0.80 -7.53 -12.44
N GLY A 46 0.08 -7.44 -11.41
CA GLY A 46 1.50 -7.78 -11.54
C GLY A 46 2.33 -6.67 -12.20
N ASP A 47 1.75 -5.49 -12.39
CA ASP A 47 2.49 -4.32 -12.86
C ASP A 47 3.51 -3.87 -11.82
N LYS A 48 4.60 -3.22 -12.28
CA LYS A 48 5.65 -2.69 -11.39
C LYS A 48 5.10 -1.80 -10.29
N GLN A 49 4.05 -1.04 -10.62
CA GLN A 49 3.32 -0.21 -9.67
C GLN A 49 1.84 -0.15 -10.09
N GLN A 50 0.97 -0.40 -9.14
CA GLN A 50 -0.48 -0.33 -9.32
C GLN A 50 -1.08 0.51 -8.21
N LEU A 51 -1.84 1.54 -8.56
CA LEU A 51 -2.68 2.24 -7.59
C LEU A 51 -3.83 1.31 -7.21
N ILE A 52 -3.85 0.82 -5.97
CA ILE A 52 -4.85 -0.15 -5.51
C ILE A 52 -5.99 0.49 -4.74
N ALA A 53 -5.78 1.66 -4.14
CA ALA A 53 -6.83 2.43 -3.48
C ALA A 53 -6.52 3.92 -3.50
N SER A 54 -7.55 4.75 -3.63
CA SER A 54 -7.46 6.21 -3.66
C SER A 54 -8.76 6.86 -3.16
N PRO A 55 -8.79 8.14 -2.80
CA PRO A 55 -9.99 8.80 -2.31
C PRO A 55 -11.14 8.84 -3.34
N ASP A 56 -10.80 8.90 -4.61
CA ASP A 56 -11.75 9.05 -5.73
C ASP A 56 -11.94 7.78 -6.57
N GLY A 57 -11.26 6.68 -6.24
CA GLY A 57 -11.28 5.46 -7.03
C GLY A 57 -10.67 5.62 -8.43
N SER A 58 -9.80 6.61 -8.62
CA SER A 58 -9.18 6.90 -9.92
C SER A 58 -8.39 5.71 -10.45
N LYS A 59 -8.24 5.61 -11.78
CA LYS A 59 -7.55 4.52 -12.49
C LYS A 59 -8.06 3.12 -12.16
N GLY A 60 -9.35 3.01 -11.76
CA GLY A 60 -9.95 1.73 -11.38
C GLY A 60 -9.53 1.21 -10.02
N SER A 61 -8.92 2.04 -9.18
CA SER A 61 -8.57 1.69 -7.80
C SER A 61 -9.80 1.59 -6.90
N LEU A 62 -9.64 0.96 -5.75
CA LEU A 62 -10.67 0.93 -4.71
C LEU A 62 -10.88 2.34 -4.16
N GLN A 63 -12.12 2.71 -3.92
CA GLN A 63 -12.44 4.02 -3.36
C GLN A 63 -12.33 4.00 -1.84
N LEU A 64 -11.46 4.83 -1.29
CA LEU A 64 -11.31 5.08 0.14
C LEU A 64 -12.15 6.28 0.56
N ARG A 65 -12.50 6.33 1.85
CA ARG A 65 -13.10 7.51 2.48
C ARG A 65 -12.05 8.50 2.99
N GLN A 66 -10.84 8.01 3.19
CA GLN A 66 -9.69 8.77 3.67
C GLN A 66 -8.91 9.35 2.50
N GLN A 67 -8.23 10.46 2.74
CA GLN A 67 -7.30 11.08 1.78
C GLN A 67 -5.97 10.33 1.83
N VAL A 68 -5.95 9.12 1.27
CA VAL A 68 -4.81 8.21 1.25
C VAL A 68 -4.74 7.54 -0.12
N TRP A 69 -3.54 7.39 -0.67
CA TRP A 69 -3.27 6.63 -1.88
C TRP A 69 -2.41 5.42 -1.54
N LEU A 70 -2.89 4.24 -1.90
CA LEU A 70 -2.18 2.99 -1.72
C LEU A 70 -1.67 2.47 -3.05
N HIS A 71 -0.38 2.23 -3.11
CA HIS A 71 0.28 1.62 -4.26
C HIS A 71 0.80 0.23 -3.90
N HIS A 72 0.45 -0.77 -4.69
CA HIS A 72 1.11 -2.06 -4.71
C HIS A 72 2.31 -1.98 -5.66
N ILE A 73 3.43 -2.55 -5.24
CA ILE A 73 4.70 -2.50 -5.94
C ILE A 73 5.21 -3.92 -6.10
N GLU A 74 5.55 -4.28 -7.34
CA GLU A 74 6.15 -5.56 -7.68
C GLU A 74 7.33 -5.33 -8.62
N LEU A 75 8.56 -5.52 -8.12
CA LEU A 75 9.78 -5.25 -8.86
C LEU A 75 10.65 -6.51 -8.90
N LYS A 76 11.29 -6.73 -10.05
CA LYS A 76 12.39 -7.68 -10.16
C LYS A 76 13.66 -7.07 -9.55
N LYS A 77 14.62 -7.92 -9.21
CA LYS A 77 15.93 -7.47 -8.75
C LYS A 77 16.53 -6.43 -9.70
N GLY A 78 16.97 -5.31 -9.16
CA GLY A 78 17.58 -4.19 -9.88
C GLY A 78 16.57 -3.26 -10.57
N GLU A 79 15.28 -3.57 -10.58
CA GLU A 79 14.27 -2.65 -11.08
C GLU A 79 13.97 -1.56 -10.06
N GLN A 80 13.46 -0.45 -10.58
CA GLN A 80 13.06 0.70 -9.76
C GLN A 80 11.68 1.21 -10.13
N ALA A 81 11.04 1.88 -9.17
CA ALA A 81 9.79 2.59 -9.32
C ALA A 81 9.88 3.94 -8.61
N SER A 82 9.45 5.00 -9.30
CA SER A 82 9.46 6.36 -8.75
C SER A 82 8.03 6.84 -8.51
N PHE A 83 7.84 7.54 -7.41
CA PHE A 83 6.56 8.08 -6.98
C PHE A 83 6.70 9.57 -6.70
N GLN A 84 5.73 10.33 -7.18
CA GLN A 84 5.47 11.68 -6.72
C GLN A 84 4.40 11.60 -5.63
N LEU A 85 4.71 12.02 -4.43
CA LEU A 85 3.80 11.98 -3.30
C LEU A 85 2.81 13.17 -3.35
N HIS A 86 1.60 12.96 -2.85
CA HIS A 86 0.58 14.00 -2.75
C HIS A 86 0.80 14.93 -1.56
N GLY A 87 1.62 14.50 -0.61
CA GLY A 87 1.93 15.26 0.59
C GLY A 87 3.29 14.91 1.18
N PRO A 88 3.61 15.44 2.36
CA PRO A 88 4.95 15.33 2.94
C PRO A 88 5.22 14.01 3.65
N ARG A 89 4.28 13.07 3.62
CA ARG A 89 4.38 11.83 4.42
C ARG A 89 4.03 10.63 3.58
N ALA A 90 4.76 9.55 3.77
CA ALA A 90 4.41 8.24 3.25
C ALA A 90 4.88 7.16 4.21
N TYR A 91 4.30 5.98 4.09
CA TYR A 91 4.75 4.78 4.78
C TYR A 91 5.02 3.69 3.75
N LEU A 92 6.20 3.13 3.78
CA LEU A 92 6.63 2.01 2.95
C LEU A 92 6.68 0.73 3.77
N GLN A 93 6.03 -0.32 3.30
CA GLN A 93 6.03 -1.66 3.90
C GLN A 93 6.59 -2.67 2.91
N SER A 94 7.72 -3.30 3.24
CA SER A 94 8.19 -4.48 2.51
C SER A 94 7.37 -5.71 2.91
N ILE A 95 6.71 -6.34 1.94
CA ILE A 95 5.97 -7.60 2.14
C ILE A 95 6.88 -8.79 1.85
N HIS A 96 7.71 -8.66 0.83
CA HIS A 96 8.67 -9.68 0.41
C HIS A 96 9.85 -9.02 -0.26
N GLY A 97 11.04 -9.53 0.00
CA GLY A 97 12.28 -9.03 -0.60
C GLY A 97 12.89 -7.83 0.14
N THR A 98 13.94 -7.29 -0.45
CA THR A 98 14.72 -6.17 0.07
C THR A 98 14.65 -5.00 -0.89
N VAL A 99 14.39 -3.83 -0.35
CA VAL A 99 14.27 -2.56 -1.07
C VAL A 99 15.06 -1.48 -0.34
N HIS A 100 15.67 -0.57 -1.07
CA HIS A 100 16.11 0.70 -0.51
C HIS A 100 15.38 1.87 -1.18
N ALA A 101 15.11 2.89 -0.38
CA ALA A 101 14.54 4.14 -0.85
C ALA A 101 15.65 5.13 -1.15
N VAL A 102 15.53 5.81 -2.30
CA VAL A 102 16.40 6.92 -2.67
C VAL A 102 15.57 8.20 -2.56
N THR A 103 15.98 9.06 -1.68
CA THR A 103 15.36 10.37 -1.41
C THR A 103 16.32 11.49 -1.80
N HIS A 104 15.93 12.73 -1.64
CA HIS A 104 16.80 13.88 -1.93
C HIS A 104 18.00 13.98 -0.95
N THR A 105 17.90 13.37 0.24
CA THR A 105 18.98 13.36 1.26
C THR A 105 20.05 12.30 1.01
N GLU A 106 19.91 11.48 -0.03
CA GLU A 106 20.80 10.36 -0.36
C GLU A 106 20.93 9.29 0.76
N GLU A 107 20.17 9.38 1.81
CA GLU A 107 20.14 8.34 2.83
C GLU A 107 19.52 7.06 2.24
N LYS A 108 20.27 5.99 2.28
CA LYS A 108 19.85 4.68 1.78
C LYS A 108 19.68 3.73 2.95
N GLU A 109 18.46 3.58 3.41
CA GLU A 109 18.13 2.50 4.33
C GLU A 109 17.52 1.32 3.56
N ALA A 110 18.09 0.14 3.79
CA ALA A 110 17.55 -1.09 3.22
C ALA A 110 16.46 -1.66 4.14
N LEU A 111 15.28 -1.90 3.58
CA LEU A 111 14.17 -2.57 4.24
C LEU A 111 14.10 -4.01 3.75
N THR A 112 14.07 -4.95 4.68
CA THR A 112 13.89 -6.38 4.39
C THR A 112 12.43 -6.79 4.56
N CYS A 113 12.12 -8.05 4.26
CA CYS A 113 10.77 -8.59 4.41
C CYS A 113 10.21 -8.36 5.83
N GLY A 114 9.08 -7.68 5.92
CA GLY A 114 8.42 -7.34 7.18
C GLY A 114 8.77 -5.95 7.73
N ASP A 115 9.85 -5.35 7.26
CA ASP A 115 10.25 -4.00 7.68
C ASP A 115 9.35 -2.93 7.07
N GLY A 116 9.19 -1.84 7.80
CA GLY A 116 8.50 -0.65 7.34
C GLY A 116 9.27 0.62 7.66
N ALA A 117 9.14 1.64 6.82
CA ALA A 117 9.71 2.95 7.02
C ALA A 117 8.68 4.05 6.91
N PHE A 118 8.77 5.02 7.80
CA PHE A 118 8.01 6.25 7.72
C PHE A 118 8.84 7.32 7.03
N ILE A 119 8.35 7.83 5.90
CA ILE A 119 9.00 8.81 5.05
C ILE A 119 8.40 10.18 5.37
N ARG A 120 9.25 11.18 5.54
CA ARG A 120 8.84 12.55 5.87
C ARG A 120 9.56 13.56 4.98
N ASP A 121 8.84 14.64 4.68
CA ASP A 121 9.36 15.83 4.00
C ASP A 121 9.99 15.54 2.62
N GLU A 122 9.46 14.49 1.96
CA GLU A 122 9.85 14.08 0.62
C GLU A 122 8.69 14.30 -0.36
N ALA A 123 8.97 15.00 -1.47
CA ALA A 123 8.00 15.16 -2.56
C ALA A 123 8.07 13.99 -3.55
N ASN A 124 9.23 13.38 -3.68
CA ASN A 124 9.47 12.27 -4.59
C ASN A 124 10.29 11.19 -3.89
N ILE A 125 9.99 9.96 -4.21
CA ILE A 125 10.74 8.79 -3.73
C ILE A 125 10.98 7.83 -4.88
N THR A 126 12.19 7.28 -4.94
CA THR A 126 12.51 6.18 -5.85
C THR A 126 12.85 4.94 -5.04
N LEU A 127 12.15 3.85 -5.31
CA LEU A 127 12.39 2.55 -4.68
C LEU A 127 13.20 1.70 -5.63
N VAL A 128 14.26 1.08 -5.13
CA VAL A 128 15.13 0.17 -5.89
C VAL A 128 15.11 -1.19 -5.22
N ALA A 129 14.78 -2.22 -5.99
CA ALA A 129 14.71 -3.59 -5.48
C ALA A 129 16.09 -4.27 -5.50
N ASP A 130 16.60 -4.62 -4.33
CA ASP A 130 17.86 -5.36 -4.19
C ASP A 130 17.65 -6.87 -4.42
N THR A 131 16.46 -7.35 -4.16
CA THR A 131 15.97 -8.70 -4.48
C THR A 131 14.58 -8.59 -5.13
N PRO A 132 13.98 -9.66 -5.68
CA PRO A 132 12.58 -9.62 -6.09
C PRO A 132 11.71 -9.07 -4.96
N LEU A 133 10.94 -8.02 -5.22
CA LEU A 133 10.25 -7.21 -4.23
C LEU A 133 8.74 -7.25 -4.41
N ARG A 134 8.03 -7.34 -3.30
CA ARG A 134 6.62 -6.93 -3.17
C ARG A 134 6.50 -5.98 -1.98
N ALA A 135 5.90 -4.83 -2.21
CA ALA A 135 5.78 -3.79 -1.19
C ALA A 135 4.46 -3.02 -1.33
N LEU A 136 4.10 -2.31 -0.28
CA LEU A 136 3.06 -1.29 -0.29
C LEU A 136 3.67 0.07 0.02
N LEU A 137 3.29 1.07 -0.77
CA LEU A 137 3.53 2.48 -0.44
C LEU A 137 2.19 3.12 -0.12
N ILE A 138 2.10 3.73 1.05
CA ILE A 138 0.94 4.43 1.57
C ILE A 138 1.29 5.91 1.59
N ASP A 139 0.70 6.67 0.68
CA ASP A 139 0.89 8.10 0.56
C ASP A 139 -0.13 8.82 1.47
N LEU A 140 0.37 9.60 2.39
CA LEU A 140 -0.35 10.22 3.49
C LEU A 140 -0.19 11.74 3.43
N PRO A 141 -1.02 12.46 2.69
CA PRO A 141 -0.83 13.90 2.45
C PRO A 141 -1.09 14.78 3.69
N VAL A 142 -1.71 14.25 4.73
CA VAL A 142 -2.03 15.02 5.96
C VAL A 142 -1.51 14.31 7.20
#